data_d9c7a258b88855ee9066a713eea3ce5c
#
_entry.id   d9c7a258b88855ee9066a713eea3ce5c
#
_cell.length_a   1.000
_cell.length_b   1.000
_cell.length_c   1.000
_cell.angle_alpha   90.00
_cell.angle_beta   90.00
_cell.angle_gamma   90.00
#
_symmetry.space_group_name_H-M   'P 1'
#
loop_
_entity.id
_entity.type
_entity.pdbx_description
1 polymer ?
#
loop_
_entity_poly.entity_id
_entity_poly.type
_entity_poly.pdbx_seq_one_letter_code
_entity_poly.pdbx_strand_id
1 'polypeptide(L)'
;IGERRVLIFEYVGLTIVFTAYAFVSNAGIAAGLYIIDHFFFALAIAIRTYFQKIADPADIAATAGVGFTINHIAAVVLPALLGFLWLISPSAVFLVGSALAVLSMLLSFNVPENPCPGNEVVHGRWGSAMDSTMDTARQN
;
A
#
# COMPACT_ATOMS: atom_id res chain seq x y z
N ILE A 1 8.55 4.31 15.75
CA ILE A 1 9.06 3.75 14.49
C ILE A 1 8.30 4.50 13.41
N GLY A 2 9.01 5.22 12.51
CA GLY A 2 8.38 6.03 11.48
C GLY A 2 7.57 5.15 10.51
N GLU A 3 6.39 5.63 10.14
CA GLU A 3 5.38 4.93 9.33
C GLU A 3 5.96 4.45 7.99
N ARG A 4 6.76 5.29 7.36
CA ARG A 4 7.50 4.97 6.13
C ARG A 4 8.37 3.73 6.26
N ARG A 5 9.07 3.55 7.40
CA ARG A 5 9.95 2.39 7.61
C ARG A 5 9.15 1.10 7.71
N VAL A 6 7.99 1.15 8.34
CA VAL A 6 7.11 -0.01 8.48
C VAL A 6 6.54 -0.43 7.13
N LEU A 7 6.08 0.54 6.32
CA LEU A 7 5.62 0.28 4.94
C LEU A 7 6.71 -0.31 4.06
N ILE A 8 7.93 0.25 4.12
CA ILE A 8 9.05 -0.29 3.35
C ILE A 8 9.38 -1.72 3.79
N PHE A 9 9.41 -1.99 5.09
CA PHE A 9 9.66 -3.32 5.62
C PHE A 9 8.61 -4.33 5.15
N GLU A 10 7.34 -3.95 5.18
CA GLU A 10 6.22 -4.76 4.70
C GLU A 10 6.38 -5.09 3.20
N TYR A 11 6.58 -4.09 2.34
CA TYR A 11 6.71 -4.32 0.90
C TYR A 11 7.97 -5.07 0.50
N VAL A 12 9.07 -4.89 1.21
CA VAL A 12 10.29 -5.72 1.04
C VAL A 12 9.98 -7.17 1.38
N GLY A 13 9.30 -7.41 2.51
CA GLY A 13 8.89 -8.75 2.92
C GLY A 13 7.98 -9.42 1.89
N LEU A 14 6.94 -8.71 1.41
CA LEU A 14 6.02 -9.20 0.38
C LEU A 14 6.75 -9.48 -0.95
N THR A 15 7.68 -8.63 -1.36
CA THR A 15 8.49 -8.85 -2.56
C THR A 15 9.28 -10.16 -2.47
N ILE A 16 9.91 -10.42 -1.32
CA ILE A 16 10.66 -11.66 -1.08
C ILE A 16 9.73 -12.87 -1.10
N VAL A 17 8.59 -12.79 -0.40
CA VAL A 17 7.61 -13.89 -0.30
C VAL A 17 7.05 -14.23 -1.68
N PHE A 18 6.59 -13.24 -2.45
CA PHE A 18 6.03 -13.50 -3.79
C PHE A 18 7.09 -13.99 -4.78
N THR A 19 8.32 -13.47 -4.70
CA THR A 19 9.41 -14.01 -5.52
C THR A 19 9.72 -15.45 -5.16
N ALA A 20 9.75 -15.79 -3.87
CA ALA A 20 9.96 -17.17 -3.43
C ALA A 20 8.85 -18.10 -3.92
N TYR A 21 7.58 -17.67 -3.85
CA TYR A 21 6.46 -18.45 -4.40
C TYR A 21 6.59 -18.76 -5.89
N ALA A 22 7.16 -17.85 -6.69
CA ALA A 22 7.33 -18.07 -8.13
C ALA A 22 8.25 -19.26 -8.45
N PHE A 23 9.15 -19.62 -7.54
CA PHE A 23 10.18 -20.67 -7.74
C PHE A 23 10.03 -21.87 -6.80
N VAL A 24 9.15 -21.81 -5.80
CA VAL A 24 8.92 -22.92 -4.87
C VAL A 24 8.06 -24.00 -5.50
N SER A 25 8.56 -25.23 -5.47
CA SER A 25 7.84 -26.44 -5.88
C SER A 25 7.47 -27.36 -4.70
N ASN A 26 8.01 -27.10 -3.50
CA ASN A 26 7.76 -27.90 -2.31
C ASN A 26 6.57 -27.34 -1.52
N ALA A 27 5.54 -28.16 -1.33
CA ALA A 27 4.32 -27.78 -0.63
C ALA A 27 4.54 -27.34 0.84
N GLY A 28 5.50 -27.94 1.54
CA GLY A 28 5.83 -27.56 2.91
C GLY A 28 6.43 -26.15 3.00
N ILE A 29 7.31 -25.80 2.06
CA ILE A 29 7.90 -24.47 1.98
C ILE A 29 6.81 -23.45 1.59
N ALA A 30 5.94 -23.79 0.63
CA ALA A 30 4.82 -22.94 0.25
C ALA A 30 3.88 -22.66 1.44
N ALA A 31 3.58 -23.67 2.27
CA ALA A 31 2.80 -23.49 3.48
C ALA A 31 3.48 -22.54 4.48
N GLY A 32 4.80 -22.64 4.64
CA GLY A 32 5.57 -21.72 5.48
C GLY A 32 5.52 -20.27 4.95
N LEU A 33 5.68 -20.09 3.66
CA LEU A 33 5.55 -18.77 3.01
C LEU A 33 4.15 -18.19 3.20
N TYR A 34 3.11 -19.02 3.14
CA TYR A 34 1.73 -18.60 3.39
C TYR A 34 1.53 -18.02 4.79
N ILE A 35 2.13 -18.63 5.80
CA ILE A 35 2.08 -18.12 7.18
C ILE A 35 2.78 -16.76 7.28
N ILE A 36 3.94 -16.62 6.63
CA ILE A 36 4.70 -15.36 6.60
C ILE A 36 3.90 -14.27 5.88
N ASP A 37 3.30 -14.57 4.73
CA ASP A 37 2.43 -13.67 3.97
C ASP A 37 1.27 -13.14 4.84
N HIS A 38 0.58 -14.03 5.56
CA HIS A 38 -0.51 -13.65 6.46
C HIS A 38 -0.03 -12.80 7.64
N PHE A 39 1.19 -12.98 8.10
CA PHE A 39 1.76 -12.11 9.13
C PHE A 39 1.94 -10.67 8.59
N PHE A 40 2.47 -10.51 7.39
CA PHE A 40 2.57 -9.18 6.75
C PHE A 40 1.19 -8.55 6.51
N PHE A 41 0.22 -9.35 6.06
CA PHE A 41 -1.15 -8.87 5.88
C PHE A 41 -1.78 -8.39 7.20
N ALA A 42 -1.58 -9.12 8.29
CA ALA A 42 -2.05 -8.70 9.61
C ALA A 42 -1.37 -7.40 10.08
N LEU A 43 -0.08 -7.22 9.79
CA LEU A 43 0.65 -5.99 10.07
C LEU A 43 0.09 -4.80 9.30
N ALA A 44 -0.22 -4.98 8.02
CA ALA A 44 -0.85 -3.95 7.17
C ALA A 44 -2.20 -3.48 7.73
N ILE A 45 -3.03 -4.41 8.20
CA ILE A 45 -4.32 -4.07 8.84
C ILE A 45 -4.10 -3.25 10.11
N ALA A 46 -3.16 -3.65 10.96
CA ALA A 46 -2.86 -2.95 12.21
C ALA A 46 -2.39 -1.50 11.96
N ILE A 47 -1.53 -1.29 10.97
CA ILE A 47 -1.06 0.03 10.56
C ILE A 47 -2.24 0.88 10.06
N ARG A 48 -3.07 0.32 9.17
CA ARG A 48 -4.22 1.02 8.62
C ARG A 48 -5.22 1.45 9.70
N THR A 49 -5.45 0.60 10.71
CA THR A 49 -6.31 0.91 11.85
C THR A 49 -5.71 2.02 12.73
N TYR A 50 -4.40 2.03 12.90
CA TYR A 50 -3.71 3.10 13.64
C TYR A 50 -3.87 4.45 12.94
N PHE A 51 -3.68 4.52 11.63
CA PHE A 51 -3.88 5.74 10.84
C PHE A 51 -5.30 6.29 10.94
N GLN A 52 -6.30 5.43 10.88
CA GLN A 52 -7.70 5.85 11.04
C GLN A 52 -8.00 6.48 12.41
N LYS A 53 -7.25 6.10 13.45
CA LYS A 53 -7.43 6.68 14.79
C LYS A 53 -6.87 8.09 14.94
N ILE A 54 -5.88 8.46 14.14
CA ILE A 54 -5.19 9.77 14.23
C ILE A 54 -5.63 10.75 13.13
N ALA A 55 -6.39 10.30 12.14
CA ALA A 55 -6.90 11.13 11.05
C ALA A 55 -8.09 11.98 11.50
N ASP A 56 -8.27 13.15 10.89
CA ASP A 56 -9.42 14.02 11.15
C ASP A 56 -10.72 13.31 10.74
N PRO A 57 -11.76 13.27 11.59
CA PRO A 57 -13.04 12.66 11.28
C PRO A 57 -13.70 13.17 10.00
N ALA A 58 -13.48 14.43 9.62
CA ALA A 58 -14.04 15.02 8.41
C ALA A 58 -13.43 14.42 7.13
N ASP A 59 -12.15 14.07 7.16
CA ASP A 59 -11.42 13.51 6.01
C ASP A 59 -11.56 11.99 5.91
N ILE A 60 -11.81 11.31 7.04
CA ILE A 60 -11.96 9.86 7.08
C ILE A 60 -13.10 9.39 6.17
N ALA A 61 -14.26 10.05 6.21
CA ALA A 61 -15.44 9.61 5.48
C ALA A 61 -15.24 9.69 3.95
N ALA A 62 -14.67 10.78 3.46
CA ALA A 62 -14.41 10.98 2.04
C ALA A 62 -13.33 10.04 1.53
N THR A 63 -12.21 9.93 2.25
CA THR A 63 -11.07 9.07 1.90
C THR A 63 -11.44 7.59 1.98
N ALA A 64 -12.22 7.19 2.99
CA ALA A 64 -12.69 5.82 3.13
C ALA A 64 -13.63 5.41 1.98
N GLY A 65 -14.51 6.30 1.51
CA GLY A 65 -15.41 6.03 0.39
C GLY A 65 -14.65 5.78 -0.92
N VAL A 66 -13.66 6.61 -1.23
CA VAL A 66 -12.79 6.44 -2.40
C VAL A 66 -11.97 5.16 -2.29
N GLY A 67 -11.33 4.93 -1.13
CA GLY A 67 -10.56 3.72 -0.88
C GLY A 67 -11.39 2.44 -0.99
N PHE A 68 -12.62 2.46 -0.48
CA PHE A 68 -13.56 1.34 -0.61
C PHE A 68 -13.90 1.04 -2.07
N THR A 69 -14.19 2.06 -2.86
CA THR A 69 -14.50 1.91 -4.29
C THR A 69 -13.32 1.32 -5.06
N ILE A 70 -12.10 1.85 -4.86
CA ILE A 70 -10.89 1.33 -5.50
C ILE A 70 -10.63 -0.12 -5.10
N ASN A 71 -10.76 -0.45 -3.81
CA ASN A 71 -10.59 -1.82 -3.32
C ASN A 71 -11.62 -2.79 -3.92
N HIS A 72 -12.86 -2.38 -4.10
CA HIS A 72 -13.90 -3.22 -4.71
C HIS A 72 -13.63 -3.47 -6.19
N ILE A 73 -13.23 -2.45 -6.95
CA ILE A 73 -12.85 -2.62 -8.35
C ILE A 73 -11.65 -3.56 -8.45
N ALA A 74 -10.63 -3.35 -7.63
CA ALA A 74 -9.45 -4.22 -7.59
C ALA A 74 -9.81 -5.67 -7.21
N ALA A 75 -10.69 -5.87 -6.22
CA ALA A 75 -11.12 -7.19 -5.75
C ALA A 75 -11.89 -8.00 -6.80
N VAL A 76 -12.51 -7.35 -7.79
CA VAL A 76 -13.19 -8.02 -8.90
C VAL A 76 -12.25 -8.21 -10.08
N VAL A 77 -11.54 -7.18 -10.48
CA VAL A 77 -10.72 -7.17 -11.70
C VAL A 77 -9.44 -7.99 -11.54
N LEU A 78 -8.72 -7.82 -10.44
CA LEU A 78 -7.45 -8.51 -10.22
C LEU A 78 -7.58 -10.04 -10.18
N PRO A 79 -8.51 -10.65 -9.43
CA PRO A 79 -8.66 -12.10 -9.43
C PRO A 79 -8.99 -12.66 -10.80
N ALA A 80 -9.82 -11.96 -11.61
CA ALA A 80 -10.14 -12.39 -12.96
C ALA A 80 -8.89 -12.39 -13.86
N LEU A 81 -8.13 -11.29 -13.88
CA LEU A 81 -6.90 -11.17 -14.67
C LEU A 81 -5.83 -12.17 -14.22
N LEU A 82 -5.60 -12.27 -12.92
CA LEU A 82 -4.63 -13.21 -12.36
C LEU A 82 -5.05 -14.65 -12.54
N GLY A 83 -6.36 -14.94 -12.53
CA GLY A 83 -6.91 -16.25 -12.83
C GLY A 83 -6.61 -16.70 -14.27
N PHE A 84 -6.78 -15.82 -15.25
CA PHE A 84 -6.36 -16.09 -16.63
C PHE A 84 -4.85 -16.32 -16.73
N LEU A 85 -4.06 -15.48 -16.06
CA LEU A 85 -2.60 -15.62 -16.05
C LEU A 85 -2.17 -16.94 -15.38
N TRP A 86 -2.88 -17.39 -14.35
CA TRP A 86 -2.63 -18.66 -13.67
C TRP A 86 -2.77 -19.86 -14.62
N LEU A 87 -3.72 -19.83 -15.54
CA LEU A 87 -3.90 -20.89 -16.53
C LEU A 87 -2.71 -21.00 -17.50
N ILE A 88 -1.97 -19.90 -17.68
CA ILE A 88 -0.79 -19.86 -18.55
C ILE A 88 0.46 -20.24 -17.75
N SER A 89 0.67 -19.62 -16.61
CA SER A 89 1.84 -19.83 -15.75
C SER A 89 1.56 -19.39 -14.31
N PRO A 90 1.50 -20.33 -13.36
CA PRO A 90 1.39 -19.98 -11.93
C PRO A 90 2.54 -19.10 -11.44
N SER A 91 3.76 -19.35 -11.90
CA SER A 91 4.93 -18.53 -11.52
C SER A 91 4.79 -17.07 -11.98
N ALA A 92 4.19 -16.84 -13.14
CA ALA A 92 3.97 -15.49 -13.66
C ALA A 92 3.03 -14.68 -12.75
N VAL A 93 2.03 -15.30 -12.14
CA VAL A 93 1.11 -14.64 -11.19
C VAL A 93 1.88 -14.11 -9.99
N PHE A 94 2.76 -14.91 -9.40
CA PHE A 94 3.58 -14.50 -8.27
C PHE A 94 4.61 -13.43 -8.64
N LEU A 95 5.19 -13.49 -9.85
CA LEU A 95 6.10 -12.45 -10.33
C LEU A 95 5.38 -11.11 -10.55
N VAL A 96 4.14 -11.14 -11.05
CA VAL A 96 3.31 -9.92 -11.11
C VAL A 96 3.03 -9.37 -9.72
N GLY A 97 2.71 -10.22 -8.74
CA GLY A 97 2.56 -9.82 -7.35
C GLY A 97 3.83 -9.20 -6.78
N SER A 98 4.99 -9.78 -7.06
CA SER A 98 6.29 -9.24 -6.67
C SER A 98 6.56 -7.88 -7.32
N ALA A 99 6.27 -7.71 -8.61
CA ALA A 99 6.42 -6.44 -9.32
C ALA A 99 5.51 -5.34 -8.72
N LEU A 100 4.26 -5.68 -8.38
CA LEU A 100 3.35 -4.76 -7.70
C LEU A 100 3.86 -4.38 -6.30
N ALA A 101 4.43 -5.32 -5.54
CA ALA A 101 5.03 -5.04 -4.24
C ALA A 101 6.23 -4.08 -4.36
N VAL A 102 7.09 -4.27 -5.37
CA VAL A 102 8.21 -3.35 -5.67
C VAL A 102 7.68 -1.96 -6.03
N LEU A 103 6.65 -1.87 -6.88
CA LEU A 103 6.04 -0.60 -7.24
C LEU A 103 5.47 0.11 -6.00
N SER A 104 4.77 -0.61 -5.13
CA SER A 104 4.23 -0.09 -3.87
C SER A 104 5.35 0.36 -2.92
N MET A 105 6.46 -0.37 -2.87
CA MET A 105 7.66 0.03 -2.14
C MET A 105 8.23 1.35 -2.66
N LEU A 106 8.34 1.52 -3.98
CA LEU A 106 8.82 2.77 -4.58
C LEU A 106 7.88 3.95 -4.26
N LEU A 107 6.57 3.73 -4.31
CA LEU A 107 5.59 4.74 -3.92
C LEU A 107 5.67 5.10 -2.43
N SER A 108 6.03 4.14 -1.57
CA SER A 108 6.20 4.38 -0.12
C SER A 108 7.34 5.33 0.21
N PHE A 109 8.33 5.52 -0.69
CA PHE A 109 9.36 6.53 -0.51
C PHE A 109 8.83 7.97 -0.62
N ASN A 110 7.66 8.17 -1.22
CA ASN A 110 6.98 9.47 -1.27
C ASN A 110 6.19 9.80 0.00
N VAL A 111 6.02 8.83 0.90
CA VAL A 111 5.36 9.06 2.20
C VAL A 111 6.34 9.76 3.14
N PRO A 112 6.00 10.91 3.75
CA PRO A 112 6.84 11.57 4.73
C PRO A 112 6.98 10.74 6.01
N GLU A 113 8.08 10.92 6.75
CA GLU A 113 8.32 10.18 8.00
C GLU A 113 7.35 10.56 9.13
N ASN A 114 6.81 11.78 9.06
CA ASN A 114 5.81 12.29 9.99
C ASN A 114 4.70 12.99 9.18
N PRO A 115 3.69 12.26 8.71
CA PRO A 115 2.58 12.86 8.01
C PRO A 115 1.76 13.74 8.96
N CYS A 116 1.54 14.99 8.55
CA CYS A 116 0.68 15.94 9.23
C CYS A 116 -0.07 16.78 8.17
N PRO A 117 -1.16 17.45 8.53
CA PRO A 117 -1.86 18.33 7.60
C PRO A 117 -0.89 19.37 7.00
N GLY A 118 -0.77 19.39 5.67
CA GLY A 118 0.18 20.21 4.92
C GLY A 118 1.53 19.55 4.59
N ASN A 119 1.81 18.34 5.11
CA ASN A 119 3.02 17.55 4.81
C ASN A 119 2.64 16.11 4.46
N GLU A 120 1.78 15.94 3.46
CA GLU A 120 1.22 14.64 3.08
C GLU A 120 2.12 13.89 2.09
N VAL A 121 2.98 14.60 1.33
CA VAL A 121 3.84 14.01 0.28
C VAL A 121 5.22 14.69 0.26
N VAL A 122 6.29 13.90 0.18
CA VAL A 122 7.68 14.43 0.13
C VAL A 122 7.96 15.18 -1.18
N HIS A 123 7.28 14.84 -2.28
CA HIS A 123 7.52 15.41 -3.62
C HIS A 123 6.28 16.09 -4.23
N GLY A 124 5.38 16.64 -3.44
CA GLY A 124 4.17 17.31 -3.93
C GLY A 124 4.20 18.81 -3.65
N ARG A 125 4.24 19.62 -4.69
CA ARG A 125 4.21 21.09 -4.68
C ARG A 125 2.79 21.67 -4.42
N TRP A 126 1.91 20.89 -3.77
CA TRP A 126 0.51 21.28 -3.56
C TRP A 126 0.32 22.14 -2.30
N GLY A 127 1.19 22.05 -1.30
CA GLY A 127 1.10 22.80 -0.05
C GLY A 127 1.38 24.30 -0.19
N SER A 128 2.24 24.71 -1.13
CA SER A 128 2.62 26.13 -1.27
C SER A 128 1.57 27.00 -1.94
N ALA A 129 0.64 26.41 -2.70
CA ALA A 129 -0.41 27.17 -3.38
C ALA A 129 -1.61 27.48 -2.46
N MET A 130 -1.91 26.62 -1.49
CA MET A 130 -2.97 26.86 -0.51
C MET A 130 -2.55 27.85 0.57
N ASP A 131 -1.31 27.82 1.00
CA ASP A 131 -0.79 28.74 2.03
C ASP A 131 -0.77 30.20 1.54
N SER A 132 -0.44 30.41 0.27
CA SER A 132 -0.47 31.76 -0.34
C SER A 132 -1.89 32.32 -0.50
N THR A 133 -2.90 31.46 -0.73
CA THR A 133 -4.30 31.91 -0.82
C THR A 133 -4.93 32.19 0.54
N MET A 134 -4.55 31.44 1.57
CA MET A 134 -5.03 31.72 2.94
C MET A 134 -4.41 32.98 3.55
N ASP A 135 -3.14 33.26 3.26
CA ASP A 135 -2.47 34.49 3.73
C ASP A 135 -3.05 35.75 3.07
N THR A 136 -3.43 35.65 1.79
CA THR A 136 -4.09 36.77 1.08
C THR A 136 -5.51 37.00 1.58
N ALA A 137 -6.22 35.96 2.00
CA ALA A 137 -7.58 36.07 2.57
C ALA A 137 -7.59 36.60 4.02
N ARG A 138 -6.48 36.53 4.75
CA ARG A 138 -6.34 37.06 6.11
C ARG A 138 -5.95 38.55 6.13
N GLN A 139 -5.45 39.07 5.02
CA GLN A 139 -5.00 40.47 4.92
C GLN A 139 -6.07 41.41 4.33
N ASN A 140 -7.21 40.90 3.89
CA ASN A 140 -8.41 41.67 3.48
C ASN A 140 -9.55 41.51 4.48
#